data_95f21148ad24cd8b81010a8e8736e27b
#
_entry.id   95f21148ad24cd8b81010a8e8736e27b
#
_cell.length_a   1.000
_cell.length_b   1.000
_cell.length_c   1.000
_cell.angle_alpha   90.00
_cell.angle_beta   90.00
_cell.angle_gamma   90.00
#
_symmetry.space_group_name_H-M   'P 1'
#
loop_
_entity.id
_entity.type
_entity.pdbx_description
1 polymer ?
#
loop_
_entity_poly.entity_id
_entity_poly.type
_entity_poly.pdbx_seq_one_letter_code
_entity_poly.pdbx_strand_id
1 'polypeptide(L)'
;MAPQIEKWVKELPANTTFVRVPVSFGRREWGVLSRAYYTLEATGDLARLDDAVFSSIHQDHKQLFSEDALAAWGAENGIDSPKFHAAYESPGVSAKALRAEQLSRDYKVNSVPTVVVDGKYIAMGKTHEETLKIARQLVDKAAAEKKVAKR
;
A
#
# COMPACT_ATOMS: atom_id res chain seq x y z
N MET A 1 -6.24 -9.64 -6.64
CA MET A 1 -5.12 -8.86 -7.24
C MET A 1 -3.80 -9.01 -6.53
N ALA A 2 -3.76 -9.14 -5.20
CA ALA A 2 -2.49 -9.27 -4.45
C ALA A 2 -1.53 -10.36 -4.96
N PRO A 3 -1.98 -11.62 -5.20
CA PRO A 3 -1.07 -12.66 -5.72
C PRO A 3 -0.48 -12.33 -7.10
N GLN A 4 -1.23 -11.68 -7.97
CA GLN A 4 -0.76 -11.24 -9.28
C GLN A 4 0.31 -10.17 -9.16
N ILE A 5 0.12 -9.22 -8.22
CA ILE A 5 1.09 -8.16 -7.96
C ILE A 5 2.38 -8.74 -7.40
N GLU A 6 2.30 -9.67 -6.45
CA GLU A 6 3.48 -10.30 -5.87
C GLU A 6 4.33 -11.01 -6.93
N LYS A 7 3.70 -11.74 -7.82
CA LYS A 7 4.39 -12.38 -8.94
C LYS A 7 5.04 -11.35 -9.85
N TRP A 8 4.28 -10.33 -10.21
CA TRP A 8 4.74 -9.26 -11.10
C TRP A 8 5.94 -8.51 -10.51
N VAL A 9 5.92 -8.22 -9.21
CA VAL A 9 7.02 -7.54 -8.51
C VAL A 9 8.32 -8.36 -8.59
N LYS A 10 8.23 -9.67 -8.45
CA LYS A 10 9.39 -10.56 -8.54
C LYS A 10 10.03 -10.56 -9.93
N GLU A 11 9.27 -10.23 -10.96
CA GLU A 11 9.73 -10.17 -12.34
C GLU A 11 10.30 -8.80 -12.73
N LEU A 12 10.26 -7.80 -11.84
CA LEU A 12 10.80 -6.47 -12.11
C LEU A 12 12.32 -6.47 -12.17
N PRO A 13 12.92 -5.55 -12.97
CA PRO A 13 14.38 -5.40 -13.00
C PRO A 13 14.96 -5.06 -11.62
N ALA A 14 16.21 -5.47 -11.38
CA ALA A 14 16.88 -5.26 -10.10
C ALA A 14 16.99 -3.78 -9.69
N ASN A 15 16.98 -2.86 -10.63
CA ASN A 15 17.07 -1.42 -10.40
C ASN A 15 15.69 -0.76 -10.13
N THR A 16 14.65 -1.57 -9.95
CA THR A 16 13.29 -1.08 -9.74
C THR A 16 12.87 -1.34 -8.30
N THR A 17 12.33 -0.30 -7.65
CA THR A 17 11.77 -0.40 -6.31
C THR A 17 10.25 -0.33 -6.39
N PHE A 18 9.57 -1.27 -5.76
CA PHE A 18 8.12 -1.29 -5.67
C PHE A 18 7.67 -0.83 -4.29
N VAL A 19 6.75 0.13 -4.26
CA VAL A 19 6.20 0.67 -3.02
C VAL A 19 4.68 0.64 -3.08
N ARG A 20 4.04 0.08 -2.05
CA ARG A 20 2.59 0.14 -1.90
C ARG A 20 2.20 1.39 -1.14
N VAL A 21 1.15 2.04 -1.60
CA VAL A 21 0.61 3.24 -0.96
C VAL A 21 -0.88 3.03 -0.71
N PRO A 22 -1.32 2.94 0.56
CA PRO A 22 -2.73 2.82 0.86
C PRO A 22 -3.46 4.14 0.57
N VAL A 23 -4.72 4.04 0.12
CA VAL A 23 -5.53 5.20 -0.29
C VAL A 23 -6.82 5.21 0.52
N SER A 24 -7.20 6.36 1.04
CA SER A 24 -8.43 6.54 1.82
C SER A 24 -9.57 7.23 1.07
N PHE A 25 -9.27 7.96 0.01
CA PHE A 25 -10.23 8.82 -0.72
C PHE A 25 -10.99 9.79 0.21
N GLY A 26 -10.34 10.23 1.31
CA GLY A 26 -10.94 11.12 2.29
C GLY A 26 -11.97 10.47 3.19
N ARG A 27 -12.16 9.16 3.14
CA ARG A 27 -13.08 8.43 4.00
C ARG A 27 -12.39 8.08 5.32
N ARG A 28 -13.04 8.42 6.44
CA ARG A 28 -12.51 8.18 7.78
C ARG A 28 -12.12 6.72 8.02
N GLU A 29 -13.00 5.79 7.68
CA GLU A 29 -12.79 4.36 7.89
C GLU A 29 -11.57 3.85 7.13
N TRP A 30 -11.42 4.29 5.89
CA TRP A 30 -10.29 3.92 5.05
C TRP A 30 -8.99 4.60 5.49
N GLY A 31 -9.10 5.80 6.09
CA GLY A 31 -7.97 6.47 6.72
C GLY A 31 -7.43 5.68 7.91
N VAL A 32 -8.33 5.10 8.71
CA VAL A 32 -7.95 4.19 9.81
C VAL A 32 -7.21 2.97 9.27
N LEU A 33 -7.68 2.37 8.18
CA LEU A 33 -7.03 1.21 7.56
C LEU A 33 -5.68 1.57 6.93
N SER A 34 -5.56 2.75 6.34
CA SER A 34 -4.29 3.27 5.84
C SER A 34 -3.27 3.38 6.97
N ARG A 35 -3.68 3.91 8.11
CA ARG A 35 -2.83 4.01 9.29
C ARG A 35 -2.49 2.63 9.86
N ALA A 36 -3.42 1.69 9.82
CA ALA A 36 -3.19 0.30 10.22
C ALA A 36 -2.10 -0.35 9.38
N TYR A 37 -2.08 -0.10 8.08
CA TYR A 37 -1.02 -0.58 7.18
C TYR A 37 0.36 -0.17 7.68
N TYR A 38 0.55 1.11 7.96
CA TYR A 38 1.84 1.62 8.44
C TYR A 38 2.14 1.19 9.88
N THR A 39 1.12 0.97 10.69
CA THR A 39 1.28 0.41 12.04
C THR A 39 1.85 -1.01 11.96
N LEU A 40 1.29 -1.86 11.12
CA LEU A 40 1.81 -3.22 10.91
C LEU A 40 3.22 -3.22 10.31
N GLU A 41 3.50 -2.28 9.41
CA GLU A 41 4.86 -2.11 8.90
C GLU A 41 5.84 -1.77 10.04
N ALA A 42 5.46 -0.83 10.93
CA ALA A 42 6.28 -0.40 12.05
C ALA A 42 6.51 -1.51 13.08
N THR A 43 5.53 -2.38 13.31
CA THR A 43 5.68 -3.52 14.23
C THR A 43 6.39 -4.71 13.58
N GLY A 44 6.60 -4.70 12.26
CA GLY A 44 7.22 -5.80 11.53
C GLY A 44 6.25 -6.93 11.16
N ASP A 45 4.96 -6.72 11.31
CA ASP A 45 3.93 -7.73 11.12
C ASP A 45 3.19 -7.62 9.78
N LEU A 46 3.53 -6.64 8.93
CA LEU A 46 2.79 -6.37 7.70
C LEU A 46 2.75 -7.57 6.76
N ALA A 47 3.89 -8.19 6.48
CA ALA A 47 3.95 -9.33 5.56
C ALA A 47 3.09 -10.51 6.05
N ARG A 48 3.01 -10.69 7.36
CA ARG A 48 2.27 -11.78 8.00
C ARG A 48 0.76 -11.52 8.05
N LEU A 49 0.35 -10.26 8.24
CA LEU A 49 -1.02 -9.91 8.59
C LEU A 49 -1.78 -9.04 7.58
N ASP A 50 -1.14 -8.58 6.51
CA ASP A 50 -1.79 -7.73 5.50
C ASP A 50 -3.04 -8.41 4.90
N ASP A 51 -2.90 -9.62 4.41
CA ASP A 51 -4.02 -10.38 3.87
C ASP A 51 -5.05 -10.73 4.95
N ALA A 52 -4.61 -10.96 6.18
CA ALA A 52 -5.49 -11.29 7.30
C ALA A 52 -6.41 -10.12 7.68
N VAL A 53 -5.93 -8.89 7.65
CA VAL A 53 -6.76 -7.69 7.88
C VAL A 53 -7.87 -7.63 6.82
N PHE A 54 -7.50 -7.77 5.57
CA PHE A 54 -8.44 -7.71 4.45
C PHE A 54 -9.50 -8.81 4.56
N SER A 55 -9.09 -10.05 4.82
CA SER A 55 -10.00 -11.18 5.00
C SER A 55 -10.94 -10.98 6.19
N SER A 56 -10.42 -10.47 7.30
CA SER A 56 -11.25 -10.22 8.49
C SER A 56 -12.37 -9.21 8.21
N ILE A 57 -12.10 -8.20 7.41
CA ILE A 57 -13.12 -7.19 7.04
C ILE A 57 -14.10 -7.75 6.02
N HIS A 58 -13.61 -8.37 4.94
CA HIS A 58 -14.45 -8.74 3.80
C HIS A 58 -15.11 -10.11 3.93
N GLN A 59 -14.45 -11.08 4.57
CA GLN A 59 -14.99 -12.43 4.74
C GLN A 59 -15.68 -12.62 6.10
N ASP A 60 -15.05 -12.14 7.17
CA ASP A 60 -15.56 -12.31 8.52
C ASP A 60 -16.43 -11.13 8.99
N HIS A 61 -16.56 -10.11 8.15
CA HIS A 61 -17.38 -8.90 8.41
C HIS A 61 -17.02 -8.19 9.72
N LYS A 62 -15.77 -8.23 10.15
CA LYS A 62 -15.30 -7.51 11.33
C LYS A 62 -15.19 -6.02 11.03
N GLN A 63 -15.61 -5.19 11.98
CA GLN A 63 -15.53 -3.74 11.87
C GLN A 63 -14.22 -3.23 12.49
N LEU A 64 -13.14 -3.29 11.73
CA LEU A 64 -11.81 -2.89 12.15
C LEU A 64 -11.52 -1.41 11.80
N PHE A 65 -12.44 -0.51 12.17
CA PHE A 65 -12.38 0.89 11.77
C PHE A 65 -12.08 1.85 12.92
N SER A 66 -11.39 1.37 13.94
CA SER A 66 -10.89 2.19 15.04
C SER A 66 -9.56 1.61 15.56
N GLU A 67 -8.79 2.45 16.24
CA GLU A 67 -7.54 2.01 16.87
C GLU A 67 -7.79 0.86 17.86
N ASP A 68 -8.80 0.99 18.70
CA ASP A 68 -9.12 -0.04 19.72
C ASP A 68 -9.53 -1.37 19.08
N ALA A 69 -10.36 -1.32 18.05
CA ALA A 69 -10.78 -2.52 17.33
C ALA A 69 -9.60 -3.21 16.65
N LEU A 70 -8.71 -2.43 16.05
CA LEU A 70 -7.50 -2.94 15.41
C LEU A 70 -6.52 -3.52 16.43
N ALA A 71 -6.37 -2.85 17.58
CA ALA A 71 -5.49 -3.35 18.66
C ALA A 71 -5.99 -4.68 19.22
N ALA A 72 -7.30 -4.82 19.43
CA ALA A 72 -7.92 -6.07 19.87
C ALA A 72 -7.72 -7.18 18.85
N TRP A 73 -7.94 -6.89 17.56
CA TRP A 73 -7.67 -7.83 16.47
C TRP A 73 -6.19 -8.20 16.43
N GLY A 74 -5.30 -7.23 16.60
CA GLY A 74 -3.86 -7.46 16.66
C GLY A 74 -3.46 -8.41 17.79
N ALA A 75 -4.07 -8.25 18.96
CA ALA A 75 -3.83 -9.14 20.11
C ALA A 75 -4.22 -10.58 19.79
N GLU A 76 -5.33 -10.80 19.10
CA GLU A 76 -5.75 -12.12 18.62
C GLU A 76 -4.75 -12.72 17.63
N ASN A 77 -3.96 -11.90 16.96
CA ASN A 77 -3.00 -12.30 15.94
C ASN A 77 -1.54 -12.16 16.40
N GLY A 78 -1.32 -12.11 17.70
CA GLY A 78 0.03 -12.16 18.29
C GLY A 78 0.75 -10.82 18.40
N ILE A 79 0.05 -9.69 18.30
CA ILE A 79 0.63 -8.37 18.50
C ILE A 79 0.29 -7.87 19.90
N ASP A 80 1.31 -7.52 20.68
CA ASP A 80 1.14 -6.91 22.01
C ASP A 80 0.38 -5.58 21.88
N SER A 81 -0.73 -5.42 22.63
CA SER A 81 -1.58 -4.23 22.54
C SER A 81 -0.86 -2.92 22.85
N PRO A 82 -0.05 -2.78 23.92
CA PRO A 82 0.75 -1.58 24.13
C PRO A 82 1.69 -1.27 22.96
N LYS A 83 2.31 -2.28 22.37
CA LYS A 83 3.18 -2.12 21.21
C LYS A 83 2.38 -1.63 19.99
N PHE A 84 1.19 -2.16 19.78
CA PHE A 84 0.31 -1.73 18.68
C PHE A 84 -0.10 -0.27 18.84
N HIS A 85 -0.59 0.11 20.02
CA HIS A 85 -0.99 1.50 20.29
C HIS A 85 0.18 2.48 20.15
N ALA A 86 1.36 2.12 20.66
CA ALA A 86 2.55 2.95 20.55
C ALA A 86 2.93 3.20 19.08
N ALA A 87 2.86 2.17 18.24
CA ALA A 87 3.14 2.30 16.82
C ALA A 87 2.06 3.12 16.11
N TYR A 88 0.78 2.82 16.37
CA TYR A 88 -0.35 3.51 15.74
C TYR A 88 -0.34 5.01 16.03
N GLU A 89 0.02 5.41 17.24
CA GLU A 89 0.07 6.81 17.68
C GLU A 89 1.41 7.48 17.38
N SER A 90 2.39 6.76 16.84
CA SER A 90 3.73 7.30 16.62
C SER A 90 3.76 8.41 15.56
N PRO A 91 4.67 9.39 15.71
CA PRO A 91 4.88 10.41 14.68
C PRO A 91 5.28 9.83 13.32
N GLY A 92 6.06 8.75 13.32
CA GLY A 92 6.49 8.07 12.09
C GLY A 92 5.33 7.51 11.28
N VAL A 93 4.41 6.84 11.94
CA VAL A 93 3.19 6.31 11.29
C VAL A 93 2.30 7.45 10.81
N SER A 94 2.13 8.50 11.62
CA SER A 94 1.37 9.69 11.23
C SER A 94 1.93 10.34 9.97
N ALA A 95 3.26 10.51 9.90
CA ALA A 95 3.93 11.10 8.75
C ALA A 95 3.74 10.28 7.49
N LYS A 96 3.86 8.95 7.57
CA LYS A 96 3.66 8.05 6.44
C LYS A 96 2.22 8.07 5.94
N ALA A 97 1.24 8.07 6.84
CA ALA A 97 -0.17 8.16 6.47
C ALA A 97 -0.49 9.48 5.77
N LEU A 98 0.02 10.61 6.27
CA LEU A 98 -0.13 11.91 5.62
C LEU A 98 0.53 11.95 4.24
N ARG A 99 1.72 11.36 4.11
CA ARG A 99 2.42 11.28 2.84
C ARG A 99 1.66 10.47 1.81
N ALA A 100 1.05 9.36 2.22
CA ALA A 100 0.20 8.53 1.36
C ALA A 100 -1.00 9.33 0.84
N GLU A 101 -1.67 10.08 1.71
CA GLU A 101 -2.78 10.96 1.33
C GLU A 101 -2.34 12.02 0.31
N GLN A 102 -1.19 12.64 0.55
CA GLN A 102 -0.64 13.65 -0.35
C GLN A 102 -0.31 13.07 -1.72
N LEU A 103 0.33 11.90 -1.77
CA LEU A 103 0.65 11.22 -3.03
C LEU A 103 -0.62 10.88 -3.81
N SER A 104 -1.65 10.42 -3.13
CA SER A 104 -2.95 10.12 -3.74
C SER A 104 -3.55 11.36 -4.42
N ARG A 105 -3.47 12.51 -3.78
CA ARG A 105 -3.95 13.77 -4.35
C ARG A 105 -3.06 14.26 -5.49
N ASP A 106 -1.75 14.21 -5.32
CA ASP A 106 -0.79 14.69 -6.31
C ASP A 106 -0.88 13.92 -7.63
N TYR A 107 -1.10 12.60 -7.54
CA TYR A 107 -1.28 11.75 -8.73
C TYR A 107 -2.74 11.66 -9.17
N LYS A 108 -3.64 12.38 -8.54
CA LYS A 108 -5.09 12.40 -8.86
C LYS A 108 -5.68 11.00 -8.94
N VAL A 109 -5.31 10.16 -7.97
CA VAL A 109 -5.81 8.79 -7.89
C VAL A 109 -7.30 8.82 -7.56
N ASN A 110 -8.12 8.26 -8.43
CA ASN A 110 -9.58 8.22 -8.26
C ASN A 110 -10.15 6.81 -8.18
N SER A 111 -9.31 5.83 -8.35
CA SER A 111 -9.71 4.42 -8.25
C SER A 111 -8.52 3.58 -7.83
N VAL A 112 -8.77 2.39 -7.29
CA VAL A 112 -7.74 1.42 -6.94
C VAL A 112 -8.04 0.09 -7.63
N PRO A 113 -7.01 -0.64 -8.04
CA PRO A 113 -5.59 -0.29 -7.96
C PRO A 113 -5.16 0.71 -9.05
N THR A 114 -4.23 1.57 -8.71
CA THR A 114 -3.57 2.47 -9.66
C THR A 114 -2.06 2.27 -9.54
N VAL A 115 -1.36 2.15 -10.66
CA VAL A 115 0.09 2.00 -10.67
C VAL A 115 0.73 3.26 -11.25
N VAL A 116 1.62 3.86 -10.49
CA VAL A 116 2.40 5.04 -10.89
C VAL A 116 3.85 4.61 -11.08
N VAL A 117 4.45 4.98 -12.21
CA VAL A 117 5.82 4.61 -12.54
C VAL A 117 6.69 5.87 -12.61
N ASP A 118 7.78 5.88 -11.85
CA ASP A 118 8.79 6.95 -11.81
C ASP A 118 8.21 8.35 -11.51
N GLY A 119 7.09 8.40 -10.81
CA GLY A 119 6.42 9.66 -10.48
C GLY A 119 5.84 10.43 -11.68
N LYS A 120 5.86 9.85 -12.88
CA LYS A 120 5.48 10.50 -14.13
C LYS A 120 4.33 9.82 -14.85
N TYR A 121 4.31 8.49 -14.85
CA TYR A 121 3.42 7.71 -15.69
C TYR A 121 2.39 6.99 -14.85
N ILE A 122 1.14 7.00 -15.31
CA ILE A 122 0.06 6.23 -14.70
C ILE A 122 -0.30 5.11 -15.67
N ALA A 123 -0.19 3.86 -15.20
CA ALA A 123 -0.60 2.71 -15.98
C ALA A 123 -2.10 2.50 -15.84
N MET A 124 -2.80 2.46 -16.96
CA MET A 124 -4.25 2.25 -17.01
C MET A 124 -4.57 1.20 -18.07
N GLY A 125 -5.18 0.11 -17.65
CA GLY A 125 -5.66 -0.94 -18.55
C GLY A 125 -7.11 -1.30 -18.23
N LYS A 126 -7.73 -2.04 -19.12
CA LYS A 126 -9.12 -2.51 -18.95
C LYS A 126 -9.23 -3.59 -17.88
N THR A 127 -8.17 -4.34 -17.67
CA THR A 127 -8.07 -5.39 -16.65
C THR A 127 -6.85 -5.16 -15.75
N HIS A 128 -6.80 -5.83 -14.60
CA HIS A 128 -5.63 -5.77 -13.73
C HIS A 128 -4.38 -6.31 -14.44
N GLU A 129 -4.53 -7.39 -15.19
CA GLU A 129 -3.44 -7.97 -15.96
C GLU A 129 -2.89 -7.00 -17.00
N GLU A 130 -3.77 -6.34 -17.75
CA GLU A 130 -3.39 -5.33 -18.73
C GLU A 130 -2.69 -4.14 -18.07
N THR A 131 -3.20 -3.67 -16.92
CA THR A 131 -2.57 -2.59 -16.15
C THR A 131 -1.14 -2.95 -15.74
N LEU A 132 -0.90 -4.16 -15.26
CA LEU A 132 0.44 -4.61 -14.86
C LEU A 132 1.37 -4.74 -16.08
N LYS A 133 0.85 -5.19 -17.21
CA LYS A 133 1.61 -5.26 -18.47
C LYS A 133 2.04 -3.87 -18.93
N ILE A 134 1.13 -2.91 -18.92
CA ILE A 134 1.42 -1.52 -19.28
C ILE A 134 2.43 -0.93 -18.29
N ALA A 135 2.26 -1.16 -17.00
CA ALA A 135 3.19 -0.70 -15.97
C ALA A 135 4.60 -1.21 -16.22
N ARG A 136 4.75 -2.47 -16.63
CA ARG A 136 6.06 -3.04 -16.95
C ARG A 136 6.72 -2.33 -18.14
N GLN A 137 5.94 -2.03 -19.17
CA GLN A 137 6.45 -1.28 -20.32
C GLN A 137 6.91 0.12 -19.90
N LEU A 138 6.17 0.77 -19.00
CA LEU A 138 6.53 2.09 -18.49
C LEU A 138 7.79 2.05 -17.61
N VAL A 139 8.01 0.98 -16.86
CA VAL A 139 9.24 0.75 -16.09
C VAL A 139 10.44 0.71 -17.05
N ASP A 140 10.34 -0.03 -18.14
CA ASP A 140 11.41 -0.14 -19.13
C ASP A 140 11.65 1.21 -19.82
N LYS A 141 10.59 1.93 -20.15
CA LYS A 141 10.66 3.27 -20.74
C LYS A 141 11.37 4.27 -19.79
N ALA A 142 11.00 4.30 -18.53
CA ALA A 142 11.60 5.18 -17.53
C ALA A 142 13.09 4.86 -17.32
N ALA A 143 13.45 3.59 -17.30
CA ALA A 143 14.84 3.16 -17.20
C ALA A 143 15.67 3.61 -18.40
N ALA A 144 15.14 3.50 -19.62
CA ALA A 144 15.79 3.96 -20.84
C ALA A 144 15.98 5.49 -20.83
N GLU A 145 15.00 6.26 -20.38
CA GLU A 145 15.09 7.72 -20.27
C GLU A 145 16.20 8.13 -19.29
N LYS A 146 16.36 7.44 -18.16
CA LYS A 146 17.42 7.71 -17.18
C LYS A 146 18.80 7.41 -17.73
N LYS A 147 18.96 6.37 -18.54
CA LYS A 147 20.23 6.07 -19.21
C LYS A 147 20.64 7.18 -20.18
N VAL A 148 19.70 7.71 -20.94
CA VAL A 148 19.92 8.83 -21.85
C VAL A 148 20.31 10.09 -21.09
N ALA A 149 19.62 10.39 -19.99
CA ALA A 149 19.91 11.60 -19.18
C ALA A 149 21.27 11.58 -18.50
N LYS A 150 21.88 10.40 -18.29
CA LYS A 150 23.22 10.24 -17.68
C LYS A 150 24.37 10.36 -18.70
N ARG A 151 24.06 10.39 -19.98
CA ARG A 151 25.03 10.58 -21.05
C ARG A 151 25.17 12.06 -21.39
#